data_7d3a4d3fa060f72a41db6edda70b6f20
#
_entry.id   7d3a4d3fa060f72a41db6edda70b6f20
#
_cell.length_a   1.000
_cell.length_b   1.000
_cell.length_c   1.000
_cell.angle_alpha   90.00
_cell.angle_beta   90.00
_cell.angle_gamma   90.00
#
_symmetry.space_group_name_H-M   'P 1'
#
loop_
_entity.id
_entity.type
_entity.pdbx_description
1 polymer ?
#
loop_
_entity_poly.entity_id
_entity_poly.type
_entity_poly.pdbx_seq_one_letter_code
_entity_poly.pdbx_strand_id
1 'polypeptide(L)'
;MMRKLTLFFVLMLAMTAGAQKRAVSILGDSYSTFKDFVVPDTNFVWYPRDSVKHNDVTDVRQTWWHQFVRQGNFRLCQNNSFSGATICNTGYKGEDYSDRSYVTRARYLGSPEVIIVFGGTNDTWAKSPVGEYKYGDWTAQDLYSFRPAMACLLSSLQDRYPGAEVYVVINDILSKEITASMQVISDHYGVRWILLHDIDKQWGHPSQKGMTQIAEQLSEVIK
;
A
#
# COMPACT_ATOMS: atom_id res chain seq x y z
N MET A 1 -75.04 4.84 11.80
CA MET A 1 -73.89 5.33 11.00
C MET A 1 -72.63 4.96 11.72
N MET A 2 -71.99 3.79 11.35
CA MET A 2 -70.73 3.31 11.97
C MET A 2 -69.57 3.76 11.09
N ARG A 3 -68.71 4.63 11.63
CA ARG A 3 -67.42 5.00 11.01
C ARG A 3 -66.40 3.86 11.20
N LYS A 4 -66.02 3.22 10.07
CA LYS A 4 -64.90 2.25 10.06
C LYS A 4 -63.57 3.00 10.17
N LEU A 5 -62.87 2.79 11.27
CA LEU A 5 -61.52 3.30 11.50
C LEU A 5 -60.55 2.31 10.85
N THR A 6 -59.96 2.72 9.71
CA THR A 6 -58.91 1.89 9.04
C THR A 6 -57.57 2.23 9.66
N LEU A 7 -57.00 1.29 10.38
CA LEU A 7 -55.70 1.40 11.02
C LEU A 7 -54.62 1.07 9.97
N PHE A 8 -53.85 2.10 9.54
CA PHE A 8 -52.71 1.93 8.66
C PHE A 8 -51.49 1.49 9.49
N PHE A 9 -51.11 0.22 9.39
CA PHE A 9 -49.87 -0.27 9.95
C PHE A 9 -48.71 0.08 8.99
N VAL A 10 -47.95 1.15 9.30
CA VAL A 10 -46.70 1.44 8.63
C VAL A 10 -45.61 0.49 9.21
N LEU A 11 -45.29 -0.55 8.45
CA LEU A 11 -44.18 -1.46 8.76
C LEU A 11 -42.87 -0.73 8.44
N MET A 12 -42.24 -0.09 9.44
CA MET A 12 -40.85 0.39 9.30
C MET A 12 -39.94 -0.84 9.25
N LEU A 13 -39.55 -1.24 8.04
CA LEU A 13 -38.36 -2.07 7.85
C LEU A 13 -37.14 -1.24 8.25
N ALA A 14 -36.66 -1.43 9.48
CA ALA A 14 -35.33 -1.01 9.85
C ALA A 14 -34.34 -1.87 9.05
N MET A 15 -33.95 -1.38 7.86
CA MET A 15 -32.77 -1.90 7.19
C MET A 15 -31.58 -1.59 8.09
N THR A 16 -31.08 -2.58 8.80
CA THR A 16 -29.74 -2.53 9.37
C THR A 16 -28.78 -2.54 8.17
N ALA A 17 -28.49 -1.36 7.64
CA ALA A 17 -27.39 -1.19 6.71
C ALA A 17 -26.13 -1.54 7.52
N GLY A 18 -25.68 -2.78 7.41
CA GLY A 18 -24.35 -3.15 7.88
C GLY A 18 -23.37 -2.17 7.25
N ALA A 19 -22.52 -1.52 8.04
CA ALA A 19 -21.56 -0.56 7.52
C ALA A 19 -20.77 -1.22 6.38
N GLN A 20 -20.87 -0.63 5.18
CA GLN A 20 -20.18 -1.16 4.02
C GLN A 20 -18.68 -1.16 4.28
N LYS A 21 -18.01 -2.30 4.05
CA LYS A 21 -16.58 -2.41 4.25
C LYS A 21 -15.84 -1.49 3.29
N ARG A 22 -14.94 -0.67 3.81
CA ARG A 22 -14.12 0.25 3.03
C ARG A 22 -13.19 -0.51 2.09
N ALA A 23 -13.10 -0.05 0.85
CA ALA A 23 -12.25 -0.65 -0.18
C ALA A 23 -10.79 -0.21 -0.01
N VAL A 24 -9.89 -1.16 0.21
CA VAL A 24 -8.44 -0.92 0.36
C VAL A 24 -7.70 -1.39 -0.87
N SER A 25 -6.85 -0.54 -1.45
CA SER A 25 -5.85 -0.93 -2.45
C SER A 25 -4.43 -0.78 -1.91
N ILE A 26 -3.58 -1.68 -2.36
CA ILE A 26 -2.18 -1.76 -1.94
C ILE A 26 -1.30 -1.46 -3.15
N LEU A 27 -0.40 -0.51 -3.01
CA LEU A 27 0.72 -0.26 -3.89
C LEU A 27 1.99 -0.65 -3.14
N GLY A 28 2.54 -1.82 -3.47
CA GLY A 28 3.58 -2.44 -2.68
C GLY A 28 4.75 -3.01 -3.48
N ASP A 29 5.74 -3.50 -2.74
CA ASP A 29 6.85 -4.31 -3.24
C ASP A 29 6.73 -5.78 -2.79
N SER A 30 7.86 -6.48 -2.68
CA SER A 30 7.93 -7.89 -2.26
C SER A 30 7.24 -8.18 -0.92
N TYR A 31 7.22 -7.22 0.02
CA TYR A 31 6.61 -7.38 1.33
C TYR A 31 5.08 -7.56 1.27
N SER A 32 4.48 -7.16 0.15
CA SER A 32 3.04 -7.19 -0.06
C SER A 32 2.59 -8.19 -1.13
N THR A 33 3.53 -8.86 -1.82
CA THR A 33 3.18 -9.84 -2.84
C THR A 33 2.83 -11.19 -2.25
N PHE A 34 1.91 -11.91 -2.90
CA PHE A 34 1.67 -13.34 -2.72
C PHE A 34 1.16 -13.91 -4.04
N LYS A 35 1.61 -15.11 -4.40
CA LYS A 35 1.24 -15.78 -5.66
C LYS A 35 -0.28 -15.85 -5.79
N ASP A 36 -0.78 -15.54 -6.98
CA ASP A 36 -2.20 -15.53 -7.35
C ASP A 36 -3.04 -14.41 -6.68
N PHE A 37 -2.41 -13.49 -5.91
CA PHE A 37 -3.08 -12.41 -5.19
C PHE A 37 -2.56 -11.01 -5.52
N VAL A 38 -1.84 -10.85 -6.63
CA VAL A 38 -1.42 -9.54 -7.17
C VAL A 38 -2.12 -9.27 -8.49
N VAL A 39 -2.28 -8.00 -8.83
CA VAL A 39 -2.90 -7.56 -10.09
C VAL A 39 -2.01 -6.50 -10.74
N PRO A 40 -1.60 -6.70 -11.99
CA PRO A 40 -1.79 -7.89 -12.82
C PRO A 40 -1.06 -9.14 -12.26
N ASP A 41 -1.51 -10.32 -12.65
CA ASP A 41 -0.94 -11.61 -12.23
C ASP A 41 0.47 -11.88 -12.80
N THR A 42 0.87 -11.08 -13.79
CA THR A 42 2.22 -11.07 -14.37
C THR A 42 3.26 -10.39 -13.47
N ASN A 43 2.83 -9.69 -12.40
CA ASN A 43 3.76 -9.07 -11.47
C ASN A 43 4.61 -10.10 -10.75
N PHE A 44 5.91 -9.82 -10.61
CA PHE A 44 6.80 -10.68 -9.82
C PHE A 44 6.34 -10.74 -8.36
N VAL A 45 6.35 -11.96 -7.79
CA VAL A 45 5.98 -12.22 -6.41
C VAL A 45 7.16 -12.77 -5.60
N TRP A 46 7.16 -12.45 -4.30
CA TRP A 46 8.11 -13.02 -3.36
C TRP A 46 7.54 -14.25 -2.64
N TYR A 47 6.30 -14.19 -2.17
CA TYR A 47 5.67 -15.23 -1.39
C TYR A 47 4.74 -16.13 -2.23
N PRO A 48 4.62 -17.44 -1.90
CA PRO A 48 5.49 -18.18 -0.97
C PRO A 48 6.85 -18.44 -1.61
N ARG A 49 7.88 -18.66 -0.77
CA ARG A 49 9.17 -19.11 -1.25
C ARG A 49 9.31 -20.62 -1.17
N ASP A 50 10.08 -21.16 -2.11
CA ASP A 50 10.50 -22.54 -2.09
C ASP A 50 11.57 -22.82 -1.01
N SER A 51 11.98 -24.07 -0.87
CA SER A 51 12.88 -24.56 0.16
C SER A 51 14.28 -23.91 0.20
N VAL A 52 14.66 -23.11 -0.79
CA VAL A 52 16.00 -22.50 -0.90
C VAL A 52 16.09 -21.17 -0.14
N LYS A 53 15.00 -20.42 -0.07
CA LYS A 53 14.91 -19.19 0.70
C LYS A 53 13.92 -19.40 1.83
N HIS A 54 14.43 -19.77 2.97
CA HIS A 54 13.62 -20.09 4.15
C HIS A 54 12.86 -18.85 4.65
N ASN A 55 11.61 -18.73 4.26
CA ASN A 55 10.66 -17.82 4.86
C ASN A 55 9.40 -18.63 5.18
N ASP A 56 8.87 -18.45 6.38
CA ASP A 56 7.79 -19.26 6.93
C ASP A 56 6.39 -18.84 6.46
N VAL A 57 6.27 -17.76 5.67
CA VAL A 57 4.99 -17.31 5.10
C VAL A 57 4.65 -18.20 3.89
N THR A 58 3.74 -19.12 4.08
CA THR A 58 3.35 -20.14 3.08
C THR A 58 1.90 -20.07 2.64
N ASP A 59 1.09 -19.26 3.33
CA ASP A 59 -0.35 -19.09 3.07
C ASP A 59 -0.69 -17.60 3.01
N VAL A 60 -1.56 -17.21 2.08
CA VAL A 60 -2.01 -15.83 1.91
C VAL A 60 -2.61 -15.22 3.18
N ARG A 61 -3.26 -16.04 4.00
CA ARG A 61 -3.85 -15.64 5.28
C ARG A 61 -2.82 -15.14 6.31
N GLN A 62 -1.54 -15.47 6.10
CA GLN A 62 -0.43 -15.05 6.92
C GLN A 62 0.14 -13.69 6.49
N THR A 63 -0.22 -13.16 5.32
CA THR A 63 0.24 -11.85 4.85
C THR A 63 -0.34 -10.72 5.69
N TRP A 64 0.43 -9.65 5.87
CA TRP A 64 0.01 -8.49 6.66
C TRP A 64 -1.31 -7.89 6.15
N TRP A 65 -1.46 -7.76 4.84
CA TRP A 65 -2.63 -7.13 4.24
C TRP A 65 -3.89 -8.01 4.35
N HIS A 66 -3.75 -9.34 4.27
CA HIS A 66 -4.88 -10.23 4.47
C HIS A 66 -5.36 -10.16 5.92
N GLN A 67 -4.43 -10.16 6.90
CA GLN A 67 -4.74 -10.02 8.31
C GLN A 67 -5.40 -8.66 8.58
N PHE A 68 -4.81 -7.55 8.10
CA PHE A 68 -5.33 -6.20 8.23
C PHE A 68 -6.76 -6.06 7.69
N VAL A 69 -7.00 -6.54 6.47
CA VAL A 69 -8.34 -6.49 5.83
C VAL A 69 -9.37 -7.31 6.61
N ARG A 70 -8.96 -8.47 7.13
CA ARG A 70 -9.87 -9.35 7.87
C ARG A 70 -10.20 -8.87 9.28
N GLN A 71 -9.26 -8.24 9.95
CA GLN A 71 -9.42 -7.72 11.32
C GLN A 71 -10.18 -6.39 11.33
N GLY A 72 -9.99 -5.57 10.29
CA GLY A 72 -10.65 -4.28 10.14
C GLY A 72 -11.99 -4.36 9.40
N ASN A 73 -12.64 -3.20 9.28
CA ASN A 73 -13.85 -3.06 8.46
C ASN A 73 -13.51 -2.78 7.00
N PHE A 74 -12.65 -3.64 6.40
CA PHE A 74 -12.12 -3.47 5.05
C PHE A 74 -12.44 -4.64 4.13
N ARG A 75 -12.40 -4.37 2.82
CA ARG A 75 -12.33 -5.35 1.74
C ARG A 75 -11.17 -5.00 0.82
N LEU A 76 -10.45 -5.99 0.34
CA LEU A 76 -9.41 -5.76 -0.66
C LEU A 76 -10.07 -5.33 -1.98
N CYS A 77 -9.69 -4.14 -2.49
CA CYS A 77 -10.05 -3.69 -3.82
C CYS A 77 -9.03 -4.22 -4.82
N GLN A 78 -7.75 -3.90 -4.63
CA GLN A 78 -6.68 -4.36 -5.50
C GLN A 78 -5.34 -4.41 -4.74
N ASN A 79 -4.56 -5.45 -5.01
CA ASN A 79 -3.17 -5.53 -4.59
C ASN A 79 -2.26 -5.40 -5.82
N ASN A 80 -1.80 -4.18 -6.09
CA ASN A 80 -0.83 -3.91 -7.17
C ASN A 80 0.58 -3.82 -6.58
N SER A 81 1.07 -4.96 -6.09
CA SER A 81 2.44 -5.09 -5.59
C SER A 81 3.32 -5.81 -6.60
N PHE A 82 4.60 -5.44 -6.65
CA PHE A 82 5.59 -6.01 -7.57
C PHE A 82 6.92 -6.22 -6.82
N SER A 83 7.36 -7.47 -6.69
CA SER A 83 8.60 -7.81 -6.00
C SER A 83 9.82 -7.17 -6.67
N GLY A 84 10.63 -6.45 -5.89
CA GLY A 84 11.81 -5.76 -6.37
C GLY A 84 11.56 -4.34 -6.91
N ALA A 85 10.31 -3.89 -6.99
CA ALA A 85 10.00 -2.56 -7.50
C ALA A 85 10.48 -1.44 -6.56
N THR A 86 11.02 -0.39 -7.17
CA THR A 86 11.42 0.87 -6.54
C THR A 86 10.30 1.93 -6.68
N ILE A 87 10.30 2.93 -5.83
CA ILE A 87 9.40 4.08 -5.97
C ILE A 87 9.76 4.87 -7.23
N CYS A 88 11.04 5.21 -7.40
CA CYS A 88 11.54 5.85 -8.61
C CYS A 88 11.78 4.84 -9.74
N ASN A 89 12.11 5.36 -10.93
CA ASN A 89 12.39 4.53 -12.11
C ASN A 89 13.79 3.92 -12.11
N THR A 90 14.65 4.24 -11.14
CA THR A 90 15.98 3.65 -11.03
C THR A 90 15.96 2.43 -10.12
N GLY A 91 16.26 1.29 -10.69
CA GLY A 91 16.34 0.00 -9.98
C GLY A 91 17.76 -0.40 -9.61
N TYR A 92 17.94 -1.69 -9.33
CA TYR A 92 19.23 -2.27 -8.98
C TYR A 92 20.27 -2.04 -10.08
N LYS A 93 21.48 -1.68 -9.67
CA LYS A 93 22.62 -1.39 -10.58
C LYS A 93 22.34 -0.25 -11.58
N GLY A 94 21.39 0.63 -11.28
CA GLY A 94 20.99 1.72 -12.16
C GLY A 94 20.12 1.30 -13.34
N GLU A 95 19.57 0.09 -13.33
CA GLU A 95 18.64 -0.39 -14.36
C GLU A 95 17.35 0.45 -14.41
N ASP A 96 16.77 0.56 -15.58
CA ASP A 96 15.48 1.23 -15.79
C ASP A 96 14.32 0.32 -15.32
N TYR A 97 13.62 0.78 -14.29
CA TYR A 97 12.42 0.12 -13.73
C TYR A 97 11.15 0.93 -14.02
N SER A 98 11.17 1.79 -15.04
CA SER A 98 9.99 2.59 -15.41
C SER A 98 8.77 1.75 -15.81
N ASP A 99 8.96 0.48 -16.17
CA ASP A 99 7.89 -0.47 -16.46
C ASP A 99 7.17 -0.98 -15.19
N ARG A 100 7.80 -0.89 -14.02
CA ARG A 100 7.35 -1.53 -12.77
C ARG A 100 7.43 -0.64 -11.53
N SER A 101 7.93 0.59 -11.64
CA SER A 101 8.04 1.53 -10.52
C SER A 101 6.68 1.87 -9.90
N TYR A 102 6.69 2.38 -8.67
CA TYR A 102 5.45 2.82 -8.02
C TYR A 102 4.79 3.96 -8.77
N VAL A 103 5.58 4.91 -9.29
CA VAL A 103 5.05 6.02 -10.10
C VAL A 103 4.22 5.50 -11.27
N THR A 104 4.72 4.48 -11.98
CA THR A 104 4.03 3.91 -13.14
C THR A 104 2.79 3.13 -12.73
N ARG A 105 2.85 2.35 -11.63
CA ARG A 105 1.75 1.49 -11.18
C ARG A 105 0.65 2.23 -10.41
N ALA A 106 0.91 3.44 -9.93
CA ALA A 106 -0.05 4.25 -9.16
C ALA A 106 -1.42 4.42 -9.84
N ARG A 107 -1.46 4.37 -11.17
CA ARG A 107 -2.69 4.52 -11.95
C ARG A 107 -3.60 3.30 -11.97
N TYR A 108 -3.17 2.17 -11.42
CA TYR A 108 -3.85 0.88 -11.54
C TYR A 108 -4.24 0.32 -10.16
N LEU A 109 -5.02 1.08 -9.39
CA LEU A 109 -5.45 0.70 -8.04
C LEU A 109 -6.96 0.44 -7.92
N GLY A 110 -7.68 0.37 -9.04
CA GLY A 110 -9.13 0.18 -9.03
C GLY A 110 -9.89 1.41 -8.50
N SER A 111 -10.84 1.18 -7.60
CA SER A 111 -11.66 2.24 -6.98
C SER A 111 -11.60 2.14 -5.46
N PRO A 112 -10.46 2.47 -4.85
CA PRO A 112 -10.26 2.38 -3.40
C PRO A 112 -10.86 3.58 -2.66
N GLU A 113 -11.19 3.35 -1.39
CA GLU A 113 -11.45 4.37 -0.37
C GLU A 113 -10.22 4.59 0.52
N VAL A 114 -9.31 3.59 0.55
CA VAL A 114 -8.03 3.64 1.26
C VAL A 114 -6.94 3.12 0.34
N ILE A 115 -5.83 3.84 0.26
CA ILE A 115 -4.63 3.42 -0.47
C ILE A 115 -3.48 3.28 0.53
N ILE A 116 -2.86 2.12 0.55
CA ILE A 116 -1.66 1.86 1.33
C ILE A 116 -0.47 1.78 0.38
N VAL A 117 0.46 2.74 0.50
CA VAL A 117 1.74 2.77 -0.22
C VAL A 117 2.80 2.21 0.71
N PHE A 118 3.27 1.00 0.45
CA PHE A 118 4.29 0.34 1.26
C PHE A 118 5.52 0.03 0.40
N GLY A 119 6.53 0.88 0.47
CA GLY A 119 7.71 0.82 -0.40
C GLY A 119 8.93 1.53 0.14
N GLY A 120 9.90 1.81 -0.76
CA GLY A 120 11.19 2.43 -0.42
C GLY A 120 12.27 1.43 -0.01
N THR A 121 11.91 0.17 0.26
CA THR A 121 12.86 -0.88 0.61
C THR A 121 13.84 -1.13 -0.53
N ASN A 122 13.32 -1.28 -1.74
CA ASN A 122 14.17 -1.51 -2.92
C ASN A 122 14.97 -0.26 -3.32
N ASP A 123 14.43 0.94 -3.14
CA ASP A 123 15.19 2.18 -3.35
C ASP A 123 16.42 2.24 -2.41
N THR A 124 16.25 1.84 -1.15
CA THR A 124 17.35 1.72 -0.17
C THR A 124 18.36 0.66 -0.59
N TRP A 125 17.91 -0.53 -0.96
CA TRP A 125 18.81 -1.65 -1.32
C TRP A 125 19.50 -1.45 -2.66
N ALA A 126 18.80 -0.88 -3.64
CA ALA A 126 19.35 -0.53 -4.96
C ALA A 126 20.28 0.69 -4.88
N LYS A 127 20.26 1.47 -3.79
CA LYS A 127 20.92 2.76 -3.66
C LYS A 127 20.48 3.71 -4.77
N SER A 128 19.17 3.76 -5.03
CA SER A 128 18.59 4.65 -6.04
C SER A 128 19.00 6.12 -5.76
N PRO A 129 19.24 6.93 -6.78
CA PRO A 129 19.56 8.35 -6.59
C PRO A 129 18.45 9.04 -5.78
N VAL A 130 18.82 9.77 -4.74
CA VAL A 130 17.81 10.43 -3.89
C VAL A 130 17.23 11.67 -4.56
N GLY A 131 18.07 12.46 -5.22
CA GLY A 131 17.67 13.70 -5.90
C GLY A 131 17.29 14.84 -4.96
N GLU A 132 16.98 15.99 -5.54
CA GLU A 132 16.50 17.16 -4.81
C GLU A 132 14.99 17.11 -4.56
N TYR A 133 14.49 17.83 -3.56
CA TYR A 133 13.05 17.98 -3.36
C TYR A 133 12.43 18.79 -4.52
N LYS A 134 11.45 18.19 -5.18
CA LYS A 134 10.71 18.82 -6.28
C LYS A 134 9.24 18.41 -6.21
N TYR A 135 8.35 19.40 -6.11
CA TYR A 135 6.94 19.20 -5.80
C TYR A 135 5.99 19.54 -6.97
N GLY A 136 6.55 19.77 -8.16
CA GLY A 136 5.77 20.06 -9.37
C GLY A 136 6.66 20.10 -10.61
N ASP A 137 6.05 20.24 -11.79
CA ASP A 137 6.73 20.36 -13.08
C ASP A 137 7.78 19.28 -13.35
N TRP A 138 7.44 18.04 -12.98
CA TRP A 138 8.33 16.90 -13.14
C TRP A 138 8.53 16.55 -14.61
N THR A 139 9.79 16.43 -15.00
CA THR A 139 10.20 15.84 -16.27
C THR A 139 10.30 14.31 -16.12
N ALA A 140 10.36 13.58 -17.24
CA ALA A 140 10.59 12.14 -17.21
C ALA A 140 11.89 11.77 -16.48
N GLN A 141 12.94 12.61 -16.61
CA GLN A 141 14.22 12.38 -15.95
C GLN A 141 14.17 12.55 -14.42
N ASP A 142 13.34 13.44 -13.91
CA ASP A 142 13.16 13.63 -12.46
C ASP A 142 12.67 12.34 -11.79
N LEU A 143 11.87 11.53 -12.48
CA LEU A 143 11.31 10.29 -11.97
C LEU A 143 12.35 9.17 -11.78
N TYR A 144 13.58 9.37 -12.22
CA TYR A 144 14.70 8.47 -11.92
C TYR A 144 15.40 8.78 -10.60
N SER A 145 14.93 9.77 -9.85
CA SER A 145 15.39 10.09 -8.50
C SER A 145 14.26 9.95 -7.51
N PHE A 146 14.59 9.48 -6.29
CA PHE A 146 13.59 9.07 -5.27
C PHE A 146 12.66 10.21 -4.85
N ARG A 147 13.21 11.38 -4.46
CA ARG A 147 12.40 12.50 -3.93
C ARG A 147 11.41 13.04 -4.95
N PRO A 148 11.81 13.37 -6.20
CA PRO A 148 10.85 13.81 -7.20
C PRO A 148 9.82 12.73 -7.55
N ALA A 149 10.25 11.45 -7.63
CA ALA A 149 9.35 10.34 -7.92
C ALA A 149 8.32 10.14 -6.79
N MET A 150 8.74 10.19 -5.54
CA MET A 150 7.82 10.08 -4.39
C MET A 150 6.83 11.23 -4.35
N ALA A 151 7.27 12.47 -4.62
CA ALA A 151 6.40 13.63 -4.70
C ALA A 151 5.39 13.51 -5.84
N CYS A 152 5.85 13.13 -7.04
CA CYS A 152 4.98 12.86 -8.19
C CYS A 152 3.97 11.74 -7.89
N LEU A 153 4.40 10.68 -7.20
CA LEU A 153 3.54 9.57 -6.78
C LEU A 153 2.39 10.07 -5.90
N LEU A 154 2.68 10.80 -4.82
CA LEU A 154 1.65 11.26 -3.88
C LEU A 154 0.69 12.26 -4.53
N SER A 155 1.19 13.23 -5.31
CA SER A 155 0.36 14.14 -6.09
C SER A 155 -0.58 13.38 -7.04
N SER A 156 -0.02 12.42 -7.80
CA SER A 156 -0.81 11.62 -8.76
C SER A 156 -1.88 10.76 -8.07
N LEU A 157 -1.62 10.25 -6.86
CA LEU A 157 -2.60 9.47 -6.10
C LEU A 157 -3.76 10.37 -5.64
N GLN A 158 -3.48 11.56 -5.13
CA GLN A 158 -4.51 12.51 -4.70
C GLN A 158 -5.38 12.98 -5.87
N ASP A 159 -4.77 13.30 -7.01
CA ASP A 159 -5.48 13.75 -8.21
C ASP A 159 -6.35 12.63 -8.81
N ARG A 160 -5.83 11.41 -8.84
CA ARG A 160 -6.49 10.30 -9.52
C ARG A 160 -7.55 9.62 -8.67
N TYR A 161 -7.39 9.61 -7.36
CA TYR A 161 -8.29 8.96 -6.41
C TYR A 161 -8.85 9.98 -5.40
N PRO A 162 -9.61 10.98 -5.89
CA PRO A 162 -10.15 12.01 -5.03
C PRO A 162 -11.10 11.39 -3.99
N GLY A 163 -10.88 11.73 -2.74
CA GLY A 163 -11.62 11.17 -1.61
C GLY A 163 -11.07 9.85 -1.05
N ALA A 164 -10.07 9.23 -1.66
CA ALA A 164 -9.35 8.12 -1.04
C ALA A 164 -8.37 8.63 0.01
N GLU A 165 -8.36 7.99 1.17
CA GLU A 165 -7.32 8.22 2.19
C GLU A 165 -6.03 7.51 1.78
N VAL A 166 -4.93 8.25 1.68
CA VAL A 166 -3.61 7.69 1.35
C VAL A 166 -2.78 7.57 2.62
N TYR A 167 -2.15 6.40 2.80
CA TYR A 167 -1.21 6.11 3.88
C TYR A 167 0.12 5.65 3.30
N VAL A 168 1.21 6.25 3.76
CA VAL A 168 2.57 5.85 3.43
C VAL A 168 3.13 5.02 4.57
N VAL A 169 3.48 3.77 4.29
CA VAL A 169 4.10 2.86 5.27
C VAL A 169 5.61 2.86 5.04
N ILE A 170 6.34 3.26 6.06
CA ILE A 170 7.80 3.38 6.07
C ILE A 170 8.38 2.19 6.82
N ASN A 171 9.14 1.35 6.10
CA ASN A 171 9.78 0.17 6.69
C ASN A 171 10.86 0.56 7.70
N ASP A 172 11.07 -0.25 8.72
CA ASP A 172 12.06 -0.07 9.78
C ASP A 172 13.54 -0.23 9.35
N ILE A 173 13.77 -0.70 8.10
CA ILE A 173 15.13 -0.94 7.57
C ILE A 173 15.57 0.04 6.49
N LEU A 174 14.78 1.08 6.22
CA LEU A 174 15.16 2.07 5.20
C LEU A 174 16.39 2.87 5.63
N SER A 175 17.15 3.38 4.66
CA SER A 175 18.19 4.35 4.96
C SER A 175 17.58 5.59 5.62
N LYS A 176 18.34 6.23 6.51
CA LYS A 176 17.89 7.46 7.18
C LYS A 176 17.42 8.54 6.20
N GLU A 177 18.10 8.64 5.06
CA GLU A 177 17.81 9.64 4.03
C GLU A 177 16.48 9.35 3.32
N ILE A 178 16.21 8.08 2.96
CA ILE A 178 14.94 7.66 2.38
C ILE A 178 13.81 7.84 3.39
N THR A 179 13.99 7.40 4.64
CA THR A 179 13.01 7.59 5.73
C THR A 179 12.63 9.06 5.89
N ALA A 180 13.61 9.94 6.05
CA ALA A 180 13.37 11.38 6.21
C ALA A 180 12.70 11.98 4.98
N SER A 181 13.09 11.54 3.77
CA SER A 181 12.47 12.01 2.53
C SER A 181 11.00 11.62 2.43
N MET A 182 10.65 10.36 2.81
CA MET A 182 9.25 9.91 2.83
C MET A 182 8.40 10.74 3.80
N GLN A 183 8.92 11.03 5.00
CA GLN A 183 8.23 11.85 6.00
C GLN A 183 7.99 13.26 5.48
N VAL A 184 9.05 13.97 5.04
CA VAL A 184 8.97 15.35 4.54
C VAL A 184 8.01 15.47 3.36
N ILE A 185 8.07 14.53 2.40
CA ILE A 185 7.21 14.58 1.22
C ILE A 185 5.75 14.26 1.60
N SER A 186 5.53 13.29 2.49
CA SER A 186 4.19 12.97 2.97
C SER A 186 3.56 14.17 3.72
N ASP A 187 4.33 14.83 4.57
CA ASP A 187 3.89 16.05 5.30
C ASP A 187 3.52 17.18 4.32
N HIS A 188 4.32 17.36 3.25
CA HIS A 188 4.03 18.37 2.22
C HIS A 188 2.67 18.17 1.55
N TYR A 189 2.29 16.92 1.27
CA TYR A 189 1.00 16.59 0.66
C TYR A 189 -0.12 16.32 1.67
N GLY A 190 0.13 16.49 2.97
CA GLY A 190 -0.83 16.17 4.03
C GLY A 190 -1.22 14.69 4.07
N VAL A 191 -0.33 13.81 3.60
CA VAL A 191 -0.51 12.36 3.59
C VAL A 191 0.00 11.78 4.90
N ARG A 192 -0.83 10.94 5.55
CA ARG A 192 -0.42 10.27 6.79
C ARG A 192 0.64 9.22 6.52
N TRP A 193 1.67 9.16 7.37
CA TRP A 193 2.70 8.13 7.31
C TRP A 193 2.78 7.33 8.61
N ILE A 194 3.23 6.09 8.50
CA ILE A 194 3.37 5.13 9.59
C ILE A 194 4.79 4.57 9.51
N LEU A 195 5.61 4.87 10.51
CA LEU A 195 6.95 4.30 10.64
C LEU A 195 6.84 2.99 11.41
N LEU A 196 7.11 1.89 10.73
CA LEU A 196 7.15 0.56 11.35
C LEU A 196 8.39 0.42 12.25
N HIS A 197 8.26 -0.42 13.26
CA HIS A 197 9.35 -0.74 14.18
C HIS A 197 9.33 -2.23 14.56
N ASP A 198 10.50 -2.78 14.84
CA ASP A 198 10.71 -4.13 15.38
C ASP A 198 10.07 -5.26 14.56
N ILE A 199 10.06 -5.12 13.23
CA ILE A 199 9.47 -6.11 12.35
C ILE A 199 10.39 -7.33 12.22
N ASP A 200 9.90 -8.49 12.64
CA ASP A 200 10.61 -9.77 12.50
C ASP A 200 10.78 -10.17 11.03
N LYS A 201 11.99 -10.56 10.66
CA LYS A 201 12.34 -10.85 9.26
C LYS A 201 13.13 -12.14 9.11
N GLN A 202 12.88 -12.83 8.01
CA GLN A 202 13.65 -13.96 7.52
C GLN A 202 14.10 -13.64 6.09
N TRP A 203 15.39 -13.74 5.81
CA TRP A 203 15.97 -13.40 4.51
C TRP A 203 15.60 -11.97 4.04
N GLY A 204 15.62 -11.01 4.98
CA GLY A 204 15.31 -9.61 4.71
C GLY A 204 13.83 -9.30 4.47
N HIS A 205 12.95 -10.29 4.54
CA HIS A 205 11.50 -10.15 4.34
C HIS A 205 10.73 -10.52 5.62
N PRO A 206 9.55 -9.93 5.86
CA PRO A 206 8.74 -10.28 7.02
C PRO A 206 8.49 -11.79 7.14
N SER A 207 8.71 -12.33 8.34
CA SER A 207 8.24 -13.66 8.72
C SER A 207 6.73 -13.64 9.02
N GLN A 208 6.11 -14.76 9.33
CA GLN A 208 4.71 -14.78 9.81
C GLN A 208 4.52 -13.84 11.00
N LYS A 209 5.47 -13.83 11.95
CA LYS A 209 5.45 -12.90 13.08
C LYS A 209 5.56 -11.46 12.59
N GLY A 210 6.48 -11.16 11.68
CA GLY A 210 6.63 -9.82 11.10
C GLY A 210 5.39 -9.36 10.32
N MET A 211 4.75 -10.25 9.60
CA MET A 211 3.48 -9.95 8.92
C MET A 211 2.37 -9.55 9.91
N THR A 212 2.28 -10.25 11.03
CA THR A 212 1.32 -9.92 12.09
C THR A 212 1.65 -8.56 12.73
N GLN A 213 2.91 -8.31 13.05
CA GLN A 213 3.38 -7.03 13.61
C GLN A 213 3.06 -5.84 12.67
N ILE A 214 3.22 -6.01 11.34
CA ILE A 214 2.83 -4.99 10.37
C ILE A 214 1.31 -4.75 10.42
N ALA A 215 0.51 -5.82 10.37
CA ALA A 215 -0.95 -5.71 10.41
C ALA A 215 -1.45 -5.00 11.67
N GLU A 216 -0.88 -5.31 12.83
CA GLU A 216 -1.20 -4.69 14.11
C GLU A 216 -0.86 -3.19 14.11
N GLN A 217 0.38 -2.82 13.75
CA GLN A 217 0.81 -1.42 13.71
C GLN A 217 -0.03 -0.57 12.73
N LEU A 218 -0.41 -1.13 11.58
CA LEU A 218 -1.32 -0.45 10.66
C LEU A 218 -2.73 -0.30 11.25
N SER A 219 -3.23 -1.32 11.94
CA SER A 219 -4.57 -1.31 12.55
C SER A 219 -4.71 -0.34 13.72
N GLU A 220 -3.61 0.11 14.33
CA GLU A 220 -3.63 1.17 15.34
C GLU A 220 -3.99 2.53 14.74
N VAL A 221 -3.59 2.79 13.49
CA VAL A 221 -3.69 4.09 12.81
C VAL A 221 -4.83 4.14 11.81
N ILE A 222 -5.04 3.08 11.04
CA ILE A 222 -6.03 3.02 9.94
C ILE A 222 -7.28 2.31 10.47
N LYS A 223 -8.39 3.06 10.56
CA LYS A 223 -9.68 2.57 11.09
C LYS A 223 -10.75 2.46 10.02
#